data_93561b1d5cd01aa39477288fda49dc94
#
_entry.id   93561b1d5cd01aa39477288fda49dc94
#
_cell.length_a   1.000
_cell.length_b   1.000
_cell.length_c   1.000
_cell.angle_alpha   90.00
_cell.angle_beta   90.00
_cell.angle_gamma   90.00
#
_symmetry.space_group_name_H-M   'P 1'
#
loop_
_entity.id
_entity.type
_entity.pdbx_description
1 polymer ?
#
loop_
_entity_poly.entity_id
_entity_poly.type
_entity_poly.pdbx_seq_one_letter_code
_entity_poly.pdbx_strand_id
1 'polypeptide(L)'
;FIIKPGAKPQSRLVIDLIPTTRSKFLAHVRKSRNQKTIGLLKLKSEEQKHQTNQGFKNKFPQKKISTSKIIVLDPGHGGVDPGAIGIKGTYEKKIVLMAAKSIKKILAKSGRYNVILTRKSDRFIPLRKRVAIARRAKADLFISLHADSIKNGAVRGATVYTLSENASDREAAQLAERENKSDLIAGIDLNAESKEVTDILIDLVQRETMNQSAVFAGAVVQEITKKIKTHRRPHKFAGFAVLKALDIPSILLEMGYLSNIEDETLLNTNAFQKKLGLAILQGLDRYFFKGQTFKY
;
A
#
# COMPACT_ATOMS: atom_id res chain seq x y z
N PHE A 1 -22.46 -22.95 0.18
CA PHE A 1 -23.20 -23.51 -0.98
C PHE A 1 -24.06 -22.43 -1.63
N ILE A 2 -24.42 -22.65 -2.89
CA ILE A 2 -25.24 -21.70 -3.66
C ILE A 2 -26.65 -22.26 -3.75
N ILE A 3 -27.62 -21.48 -3.27
CA ILE A 3 -29.04 -21.81 -3.40
C ILE A 3 -29.55 -21.19 -4.70
N LYS A 4 -30.05 -22.01 -5.63
CA LYS A 4 -30.66 -21.51 -6.87
C LYS A 4 -31.92 -20.71 -6.55
N PRO A 5 -32.18 -19.60 -7.26
CA PRO A 5 -33.36 -18.79 -7.01
C PRO A 5 -34.63 -19.51 -7.37
N GLY A 6 -35.69 -19.28 -6.56
CA GLY A 6 -37.06 -19.57 -6.95
C GLY A 6 -37.52 -18.66 -8.10
N ALA A 7 -38.70 -18.12 -8.08
CA ALA A 7 -39.29 -17.30 -9.16
C ALA A 7 -38.64 -15.91 -9.46
N LYS A 8 -37.50 -15.54 -8.86
CA LYS A 8 -36.75 -14.33 -9.16
C LYS A 8 -35.28 -14.65 -9.46
N PRO A 9 -34.65 -14.06 -10.48
CA PRO A 9 -33.33 -14.45 -11.00
C PRO A 9 -32.16 -13.89 -10.15
N GLN A 10 -32.08 -14.22 -8.86
CA GLN A 10 -30.98 -13.82 -7.99
C GLN A 10 -30.42 -15.04 -7.25
N SER A 11 -29.15 -15.37 -7.51
CA SER A 11 -28.42 -16.37 -6.74
C SER A 11 -28.07 -15.81 -5.36
N ARG A 12 -28.25 -16.62 -4.30
CA ARG A 12 -27.86 -16.25 -2.93
C ARG A 12 -26.62 -17.05 -2.54
N LEU A 13 -25.64 -16.37 -1.98
CA LEU A 13 -24.52 -16.99 -1.28
C LEU A 13 -24.88 -17.07 0.19
N VAL A 14 -24.91 -18.28 0.76
CA VAL A 14 -25.09 -18.51 2.19
C VAL A 14 -23.74 -18.89 2.78
N ILE A 15 -23.32 -18.16 3.82
CA ILE A 15 -22.07 -18.41 4.55
C ILE A 15 -22.44 -18.70 6.00
N ASP A 16 -22.17 -19.94 6.43
CA ASP A 16 -22.36 -20.34 7.82
C ASP A 16 -21.06 -20.18 8.60
N LEU A 17 -21.10 -19.39 9.66
CA LEU A 17 -19.97 -19.21 10.57
C LEU A 17 -20.16 -20.12 11.81
N ILE A 18 -19.27 -21.08 11.98
CA ILE A 18 -19.32 -22.02 13.10
C ILE A 18 -18.23 -21.67 14.10
N PRO A 19 -18.56 -21.39 15.37
CA PRO A 19 -17.56 -21.15 16.40
C PRO A 19 -16.61 -22.35 16.54
N THR A 20 -15.30 -22.10 16.52
CA THR A 20 -14.32 -23.18 16.66
C THR A 20 -13.07 -22.69 17.40
N THR A 21 -12.27 -23.61 17.96
CA THR A 21 -11.00 -23.26 18.57
C THR A 21 -9.92 -23.03 17.51
N ARG A 22 -8.91 -22.20 17.82
CA ARG A 22 -7.79 -21.91 16.93
C ARG A 22 -7.11 -23.20 16.42
N SER A 23 -6.95 -24.20 17.28
CA SER A 23 -6.33 -25.48 16.91
C SER A 23 -7.16 -26.27 15.91
N LYS A 24 -8.48 -26.35 16.09
CA LYS A 24 -9.41 -27.02 15.17
C LYS A 24 -9.48 -26.28 13.82
N PHE A 25 -9.50 -24.95 13.85
CA PHE A 25 -9.47 -24.13 12.64
C PHE A 25 -8.19 -24.40 11.82
N LEU A 26 -7.01 -24.35 12.46
CA LEU A 26 -5.74 -24.59 11.76
C LEU A 26 -5.62 -26.02 11.22
N ALA A 27 -6.15 -27.02 11.92
CA ALA A 27 -6.22 -28.40 11.42
C ALA A 27 -7.09 -28.50 10.17
N HIS A 28 -8.24 -27.81 10.14
CA HIS A 28 -9.16 -27.80 9.00
C HIS A 28 -8.53 -27.11 7.77
N VAL A 29 -7.87 -25.98 7.96
CA VAL A 29 -7.15 -25.27 6.89
C VAL A 29 -6.02 -26.11 6.31
N ARG A 30 -5.25 -26.82 7.15
CA ARG A 30 -4.20 -27.75 6.68
C ARG A 30 -4.78 -28.90 5.83
N LYS A 31 -5.88 -29.48 6.27
CA LYS A 31 -6.58 -30.57 5.54
C LYS A 31 -7.11 -30.08 4.19
N SER A 32 -7.72 -28.90 4.15
CA SER A 32 -8.23 -28.28 2.91
C SER A 32 -7.11 -27.93 1.91
N ARG A 33 -5.96 -27.48 2.41
CA ARG A 33 -4.78 -27.18 1.58
C ARG A 33 -4.21 -28.45 0.93
N ASN A 34 -4.12 -29.55 1.68
CA ASN A 34 -3.65 -30.84 1.16
C ASN A 34 -4.61 -31.42 0.12
N GLN A 35 -5.92 -31.29 0.29
CA GLN A 35 -6.92 -31.73 -0.69
C GLN A 35 -6.85 -30.95 -2.01
N LYS A 36 -6.64 -29.62 -1.96
CA LYS A 36 -6.42 -28.81 -3.18
C LYS A 36 -5.14 -29.22 -3.92
N THR A 37 -4.07 -29.51 -3.19
CA THR A 37 -2.80 -29.95 -3.80
C THR A 37 -2.94 -31.32 -4.44
N ILE A 38 -3.64 -32.25 -3.80
CA ILE A 38 -3.90 -33.59 -4.35
C ILE A 38 -4.85 -33.52 -5.57
N GLY A 39 -5.87 -32.66 -5.54
CA GLY A 39 -6.76 -32.42 -6.66
C GLY A 39 -6.04 -31.86 -7.89
N LEU A 40 -5.15 -30.89 -7.69
CA LEU A 40 -4.29 -30.30 -8.75
C LEU A 40 -3.28 -31.32 -9.31
N LEU A 41 -2.74 -32.21 -8.49
CA LEU A 41 -1.85 -33.28 -8.94
C LEU A 41 -2.59 -34.34 -9.73
N LYS A 42 -3.86 -34.71 -9.35
CA LYS A 42 -4.69 -35.64 -10.10
C LYS A 42 -5.09 -35.08 -11.46
N LEU A 43 -5.50 -33.81 -11.56
CA LEU A 43 -5.80 -33.14 -12.83
C LEU A 43 -4.61 -33.14 -13.79
N LYS A 44 -3.39 -32.89 -13.27
CA LYS A 44 -2.17 -32.96 -14.09
C LYS A 44 -1.82 -34.38 -14.54
N SER A 45 -2.17 -35.43 -13.79
CA SER A 45 -1.88 -36.81 -14.16
C SER A 45 -2.89 -37.34 -15.18
N GLU A 46 -4.10 -36.81 -15.26
CA GLU A 46 -5.09 -37.20 -16.29
C GLU A 46 -4.82 -36.50 -17.63
N GLU A 47 -4.33 -35.26 -17.63
CA GLU A 47 -3.91 -34.59 -18.87
C GLU A 47 -2.65 -35.22 -19.52
N GLN A 48 -1.83 -35.95 -18.77
CA GLN A 48 -0.63 -36.61 -19.31
C GLN A 48 -0.91 -38.00 -19.95
N LYS A 49 -2.10 -38.57 -19.78
CA LYS A 49 -2.42 -39.89 -20.34
C LYS A 49 -3.01 -39.86 -21.75
N HIS A 50 -3.30 -38.71 -22.34
CA HIS A 50 -3.91 -38.59 -23.66
C HIS A 50 -3.03 -37.97 -24.76
N GLN A 51 -1.71 -37.85 -24.55
CA GLN A 51 -0.81 -37.37 -25.61
C GLN A 51 0.45 -38.25 -25.74
N THR A 52 0.28 -39.44 -26.31
CA THR A 52 1.38 -40.11 -27.01
C THR A 52 0.99 -40.22 -28.48
N ASN A 53 1.75 -39.51 -29.28
CA ASN A 53 2.02 -39.56 -30.72
C ASN A 53 1.59 -38.30 -31.49
N GLN A 54 2.48 -37.39 -31.63
CA GLN A 54 3.01 -36.85 -32.90
C GLN A 54 3.95 -35.69 -32.60
N GLY A 55 5.17 -35.83 -33.07
CA GLY A 55 6.23 -34.84 -32.91
C GLY A 55 5.98 -33.58 -33.75
N PHE A 56 5.60 -32.51 -33.07
CA PHE A 56 5.77 -31.14 -33.57
C PHE A 56 6.59 -30.36 -32.56
N LYS A 57 7.84 -30.07 -32.91
CA LYS A 57 8.69 -29.11 -32.19
C LYS A 57 8.12 -27.70 -32.39
N ASN A 58 7.05 -27.35 -31.71
CA ASN A 58 6.63 -25.96 -31.58
C ASN A 58 7.31 -25.33 -30.36
N LYS A 59 8.43 -24.64 -30.60
CA LYS A 59 8.97 -23.65 -29.69
C LYS A 59 8.01 -22.46 -29.61
N PHE A 60 6.92 -22.60 -28.85
CA PHE A 60 6.21 -21.41 -28.38
C PHE A 60 7.04 -20.82 -27.24
N PRO A 61 7.46 -19.54 -27.32
CA PRO A 61 8.02 -18.89 -26.17
C PRO A 61 6.94 -18.87 -25.08
N GLN A 62 7.14 -19.60 -24.01
CA GLN A 62 6.33 -19.43 -22.80
C GLN A 62 6.54 -18.01 -22.32
N LYS A 63 5.67 -17.10 -22.78
CA LYS A 63 5.53 -15.76 -22.21
C LYS A 63 5.12 -15.97 -20.77
N LYS A 64 6.11 -15.95 -19.84
CA LYS A 64 5.83 -15.79 -18.42
C LYS A 64 4.95 -14.54 -18.33
N ILE A 65 3.66 -14.71 -18.11
CA ILE A 65 2.77 -13.62 -17.73
C ILE A 65 3.19 -13.27 -16.31
N SER A 66 4.27 -12.55 -16.18
CA SER A 66 4.61 -11.80 -14.98
C SER A 66 3.63 -10.64 -14.99
N THR A 67 2.48 -10.81 -14.32
CA THR A 67 1.59 -9.69 -14.04
C THR A 67 2.36 -8.76 -13.12
N SER A 68 2.91 -7.68 -13.70
CA SER A 68 3.63 -6.68 -12.91
C SER A 68 2.67 -6.09 -11.88
N LYS A 69 3.14 -5.98 -10.62
CA LYS A 69 2.33 -5.44 -9.53
C LYS A 69 2.06 -3.95 -9.73
N ILE A 70 0.84 -3.53 -9.49
CA ILE A 70 0.41 -2.13 -9.65
C ILE A 70 0.60 -1.41 -8.32
N ILE A 71 1.50 -0.44 -8.31
CA ILE A 71 1.79 0.40 -7.15
C ILE A 71 1.29 1.82 -7.42
N VAL A 72 0.43 2.33 -6.56
CA VAL A 72 0.06 3.74 -6.60
C VAL A 72 0.91 4.52 -5.60
N LEU A 73 1.65 5.51 -6.09
CA LEU A 73 2.35 6.49 -5.27
C LEU A 73 1.53 7.76 -5.24
N ASP A 74 1.27 8.24 -4.04
CA ASP A 74 0.51 9.45 -3.77
C ASP A 74 1.42 10.54 -3.20
N PRO A 75 1.94 11.46 -4.02
CA PRO A 75 2.61 12.64 -3.48
C PRO A 75 1.59 13.50 -2.75
N GLY A 76 1.69 13.62 -1.42
CA GLY A 76 0.79 14.44 -0.59
C GLY A 76 0.68 15.88 -1.06
N HIS A 77 -0.34 16.61 -0.62
CA HIS A 77 -0.54 18.03 -0.90
C HIS A 77 -0.62 18.38 -2.40
N GLY A 78 -0.35 19.63 -2.76
CA GLY A 78 -0.30 20.10 -4.15
C GLY A 78 -1.24 21.28 -4.44
N GLY A 79 -0.94 22.07 -5.46
CA GLY A 79 -1.70 23.27 -5.81
C GLY A 79 -1.79 24.27 -4.67
N VAL A 80 -3.00 24.57 -4.21
CA VAL A 80 -3.29 25.50 -3.12
C VAL A 80 -2.81 25.01 -1.75
N ASP A 81 -2.66 23.70 -1.58
CA ASP A 81 -2.15 23.09 -0.36
C ASP A 81 -0.62 22.93 -0.45
N PRO A 82 0.17 23.77 0.26
CA PRO A 82 1.63 23.70 0.23
C PRO A 82 2.19 22.50 1.01
N GLY A 83 1.43 21.91 1.94
CA GLY A 83 1.92 21.07 3.01
C GLY A 83 2.77 21.85 4.02
N ALA A 84 3.65 21.18 4.71
CA ALA A 84 4.61 21.81 5.60
C ALA A 84 5.58 22.73 4.82
N ILE A 85 6.05 23.78 5.51
CA ILE A 85 7.09 24.68 5.01
C ILE A 85 8.31 24.50 5.91
N GLY A 86 9.42 24.10 5.31
CA GLY A 86 10.67 23.87 6.00
C GLY A 86 11.35 25.14 6.50
N ILE A 87 12.39 24.98 7.30
CA ILE A 87 13.17 26.07 7.89
C ILE A 87 13.81 26.96 6.82
N LYS A 88 14.22 26.35 5.69
CA LYS A 88 14.80 27.04 4.52
C LYS A 88 13.74 27.46 3.48
N GLY A 89 12.45 27.39 3.83
CA GLY A 89 11.35 27.72 2.92
C GLY A 89 11.02 26.61 1.90
N THR A 90 11.47 25.39 2.12
CA THR A 90 11.16 24.24 1.27
C THR A 90 9.70 23.85 1.45
N TYR A 91 8.91 23.81 0.35
CA TYR A 91 7.53 23.34 0.37
C TYR A 91 7.46 21.82 0.30
N GLU A 92 6.71 21.20 1.19
CA GLU A 92 6.49 19.76 1.22
C GLU A 92 5.96 19.23 -0.12
N LYS A 93 4.93 19.88 -0.69
CA LYS A 93 4.35 19.49 -1.99
C LYS A 93 5.36 19.32 -3.12
N LYS A 94 6.48 20.07 -3.11
CA LYS A 94 7.56 19.96 -4.09
C LYS A 94 8.43 18.75 -3.82
N ILE A 95 8.81 18.53 -2.57
CA ILE A 95 9.68 17.43 -2.13
C ILE A 95 9.00 16.08 -2.41
N VAL A 96 7.74 15.92 -2.00
CA VAL A 96 7.02 14.66 -2.17
C VAL A 96 6.77 14.34 -3.64
N LEU A 97 6.53 15.35 -4.49
CA LEU A 97 6.39 15.13 -5.94
C LEU A 97 7.71 14.70 -6.58
N MET A 98 8.80 15.31 -6.17
CA MET A 98 10.14 14.99 -6.66
C MET A 98 10.53 13.56 -6.24
N ALA A 99 10.31 13.21 -4.98
CA ALA A 99 10.53 11.86 -4.46
C ALA A 99 9.68 10.81 -5.20
N ALA A 100 8.38 11.07 -5.37
CA ALA A 100 7.47 10.16 -6.09
C ALA A 100 7.93 9.89 -7.53
N LYS A 101 8.40 10.91 -8.26
CA LYS A 101 8.95 10.76 -9.61
C LYS A 101 10.22 9.92 -9.61
N SER A 102 11.13 10.13 -8.66
CA SER A 102 12.36 9.37 -8.50
C SER A 102 12.07 7.90 -8.17
N ILE A 103 11.21 7.65 -7.18
CA ILE A 103 10.79 6.30 -6.78
C ILE A 103 10.14 5.59 -7.98
N LYS A 104 9.19 6.24 -8.67
CA LYS A 104 8.56 5.68 -9.88
C LYS A 104 9.60 5.23 -10.90
N LYS A 105 10.61 6.05 -11.19
CA LYS A 105 11.68 5.72 -12.15
C LYS A 105 12.45 4.47 -11.72
N ILE A 106 12.77 4.34 -10.44
CA ILE A 106 13.51 3.21 -9.88
C ILE A 106 12.67 1.93 -9.94
N LEU A 107 11.40 1.99 -9.51
CA LEU A 107 10.50 0.85 -9.51
C LEU A 107 10.20 0.36 -10.94
N ALA A 108 9.92 1.28 -11.86
CA ALA A 108 9.67 0.94 -13.28
C ALA A 108 10.89 0.27 -13.93
N LYS A 109 12.12 0.74 -13.63
CA LYS A 109 13.36 0.14 -14.14
C LYS A 109 13.54 -1.32 -13.72
N SER A 110 12.97 -1.73 -12.60
CA SER A 110 13.03 -3.12 -12.13
C SER A 110 12.24 -4.11 -13.00
N GLY A 111 11.29 -3.62 -13.82
CA GLY A 111 10.40 -4.43 -14.65
C GLY A 111 9.31 -5.19 -13.90
N ARG A 112 9.31 -5.15 -12.55
CA ARG A 112 8.38 -5.88 -11.69
C ARG A 112 7.13 -5.09 -11.31
N TYR A 113 7.18 -3.76 -11.44
CA TYR A 113 6.14 -2.85 -10.95
C TYR A 113 5.64 -1.90 -12.03
N ASN A 114 4.33 -1.79 -12.15
CA ASN A 114 3.66 -0.71 -12.88
C ASN A 114 3.30 0.39 -11.88
N VAL A 115 3.86 1.59 -12.06
CA VAL A 115 3.74 2.66 -11.06
C VAL A 115 2.89 3.81 -11.57
N ILE A 116 1.82 4.09 -10.86
CA ILE A 116 0.89 5.17 -11.13
C ILE A 116 1.06 6.25 -10.06
N LEU A 117 1.13 7.52 -10.46
CA LEU A 117 1.12 8.66 -9.54
C LEU A 117 -0.28 9.25 -9.47
N THR A 118 -0.76 9.59 -8.28
CA THR A 118 -2.04 10.30 -8.11
C THR A 118 -1.98 11.68 -8.77
N ARG A 119 -0.85 12.39 -8.63
CA ARG A 119 -0.55 13.64 -9.37
C ARG A 119 0.84 13.60 -9.99
N LYS A 120 0.97 14.22 -11.17
CA LYS A 120 2.23 14.30 -11.94
C LYS A 120 2.79 15.73 -11.98
N SER A 121 2.01 16.71 -11.51
CA SER A 121 2.31 18.14 -11.47
C SER A 121 1.90 18.74 -10.14
N ASP A 122 2.17 20.04 -9.95
CA ASP A 122 1.71 20.79 -8.77
C ASP A 122 0.23 21.13 -8.90
N ARG A 123 -0.63 20.19 -8.49
CA ARG A 123 -2.09 20.34 -8.43
C ARG A 123 -2.64 19.67 -7.18
N PHE A 124 -3.68 20.26 -6.62
CA PHE A 124 -4.41 19.67 -5.52
C PHE A 124 -5.28 18.49 -5.97
N ILE A 125 -5.32 17.43 -5.17
CA ILE A 125 -6.25 16.31 -5.32
C ILE A 125 -6.87 16.00 -3.97
N PRO A 126 -8.21 16.05 -3.83
CA PRO A 126 -8.91 15.70 -2.60
C PRO A 126 -8.56 14.29 -2.12
N LEU A 127 -8.51 14.08 -0.79
CA LEU A 127 -8.10 12.80 -0.18
C LEU A 127 -8.88 11.60 -0.73
N ARG A 128 -10.20 11.72 -0.86
CA ARG A 128 -11.04 10.65 -1.44
C ARG A 128 -10.73 10.35 -2.89
N LYS A 129 -10.39 11.37 -3.69
CA LYS A 129 -10.01 11.17 -5.10
C LYS A 129 -8.68 10.43 -5.23
N ARG A 130 -7.75 10.58 -4.27
CA ARG A 130 -6.48 9.82 -4.22
C ARG A 130 -6.76 8.32 -4.07
N VAL A 131 -7.61 7.96 -3.10
CA VAL A 131 -8.08 6.57 -2.91
C VAL A 131 -8.83 6.04 -4.14
N ALA A 132 -9.72 6.84 -4.72
CA ALA A 132 -10.46 6.45 -5.93
C ALA A 132 -9.55 6.22 -7.14
N ILE A 133 -8.43 6.94 -7.26
CA ILE A 133 -7.41 6.69 -8.30
C ILE A 133 -6.79 5.31 -8.09
N ALA A 134 -6.42 4.96 -6.84
CA ALA A 134 -5.84 3.66 -6.53
C ALA A 134 -6.82 2.51 -6.84
N ARG A 135 -8.08 2.65 -6.46
CA ARG A 135 -9.14 1.66 -6.76
C ARG A 135 -9.36 1.48 -8.26
N ARG A 136 -9.50 2.58 -9.02
CA ARG A 136 -9.65 2.51 -10.49
C ARG A 136 -8.46 1.85 -11.17
N ALA A 137 -7.26 2.06 -10.64
CA ALA A 137 -6.05 1.42 -11.12
C ALA A 137 -5.97 -0.07 -10.73
N LYS A 138 -6.87 -0.58 -9.89
CA LYS A 138 -6.77 -1.91 -9.26
C LYS A 138 -5.40 -2.12 -8.63
N ALA A 139 -4.99 -1.15 -7.82
CA ALA A 139 -3.67 -1.15 -7.18
C ALA A 139 -3.50 -2.35 -6.25
N ASP A 140 -2.35 -3.00 -6.33
CA ASP A 140 -1.93 -4.01 -5.35
C ASP A 140 -1.47 -3.37 -4.04
N LEU A 141 -0.96 -2.12 -4.10
CA LEU A 141 -0.53 -1.32 -2.94
C LEU A 141 -0.66 0.19 -3.20
N PHE A 142 -0.90 0.93 -2.11
CA PHE A 142 -0.92 2.40 -2.11
C PHE A 142 0.12 2.93 -1.11
N ILE A 143 0.93 3.90 -1.53
CA ILE A 143 1.96 4.56 -0.71
C ILE A 143 1.77 6.06 -0.81
N SER A 144 1.34 6.71 0.27
CA SER A 144 1.31 8.16 0.40
C SER A 144 2.67 8.65 0.90
N LEU A 145 3.20 9.71 0.28
CA LEU A 145 4.52 10.28 0.56
C LEU A 145 4.37 11.66 1.16
N HIS A 146 4.99 11.86 2.32
CA HIS A 146 4.94 13.07 3.12
C HIS A 146 6.31 13.46 3.66
N ALA A 147 6.44 14.69 4.12
CA ALA A 147 7.63 15.25 4.80
C ALA A 147 7.18 16.41 5.71
N ASP A 148 6.37 16.10 6.71
CA ASP A 148 5.70 17.08 7.57
C ASP A 148 6.66 17.87 8.47
N SER A 149 6.11 18.76 9.23
CA SER A 149 6.78 19.58 10.24
C SER A 149 6.17 19.32 11.61
N ILE A 150 7.00 19.12 12.62
CA ILE A 150 6.57 18.90 14.00
C ILE A 150 7.20 19.96 14.92
N LYS A 151 6.54 20.22 16.07
CA LYS A 151 6.97 21.27 17.01
C LYS A 151 8.40 21.07 17.52
N ASN A 152 8.80 19.82 17.74
CA ASN A 152 10.15 19.50 18.19
C ASN A 152 11.09 19.31 17.00
N GLY A 153 11.82 20.36 16.62
CA GLY A 153 12.78 20.33 15.52
C GLY A 153 13.97 19.37 15.69
N ALA A 154 14.16 18.78 16.88
CA ALA A 154 15.17 17.74 17.09
C ALA A 154 14.72 16.36 16.57
N VAL A 155 13.43 16.16 16.37
CA VAL A 155 12.90 14.89 15.81
C VAL A 155 13.22 14.83 14.33
N ARG A 156 13.74 13.67 13.90
CA ARG A 156 14.18 13.47 12.53
C ARG A 156 14.12 12.02 12.10
N GLY A 157 14.23 11.80 10.80
CA GLY A 157 14.29 10.48 10.17
C GLY A 157 12.94 9.95 9.74
N ALA A 158 12.95 9.00 8.83
CA ALA A 158 11.74 8.45 8.21
C ALA A 158 10.87 7.66 9.20
N THR A 159 9.55 7.75 9.00
CA THR A 159 8.54 7.02 9.77
C THR A 159 7.48 6.47 8.82
N VAL A 160 7.09 5.23 8.98
CA VAL A 160 5.99 4.59 8.22
C VAL A 160 4.75 4.54 9.11
N TYR A 161 3.62 4.97 8.57
CA TYR A 161 2.33 4.93 9.26
C TYR A 161 1.37 3.98 8.57
N THR A 162 0.57 3.26 9.38
CA THR A 162 -0.57 2.45 8.94
C THR A 162 -1.86 2.98 9.55
N LEU A 163 -2.99 2.66 8.91
CA LEU A 163 -4.31 3.04 9.42
C LEU A 163 -4.61 2.32 10.73
N SER A 164 -5.15 3.05 11.71
CA SER A 164 -5.76 2.52 12.93
C SER A 164 -6.76 3.54 13.48
N GLU A 165 -7.80 3.07 14.15
CA GLU A 165 -8.76 3.92 14.86
C GLU A 165 -8.08 4.66 16.03
N ASN A 166 -7.17 3.96 16.74
CA ASN A 166 -6.40 4.54 17.84
C ASN A 166 -5.00 4.87 17.36
N ALA A 167 -4.51 6.07 17.68
CA ALA A 167 -3.16 6.47 17.35
C ALA A 167 -2.13 5.83 18.29
N SER A 168 -0.93 5.53 17.79
CA SER A 168 0.17 4.95 18.56
C SER A 168 0.72 5.87 19.66
N ASP A 169 0.63 7.18 19.42
CA ASP A 169 1.02 8.22 20.36
C ASP A 169 0.38 9.58 19.96
N ARG A 170 0.55 10.59 20.82
CA ARG A 170 -0.02 11.92 20.61
C ARG A 170 0.51 12.59 19.34
N GLU A 171 1.77 12.37 19.00
CA GLU A 171 2.39 12.93 17.80
C GLU A 171 1.74 12.37 16.53
N ALA A 172 1.53 11.03 16.49
CA ALA A 172 0.83 10.38 15.38
C ALA A 172 -0.63 10.85 15.25
N ALA A 173 -1.33 11.07 16.37
CA ALA A 173 -2.68 11.61 16.36
C ALA A 173 -2.73 13.03 15.77
N GLN A 174 -1.83 13.92 16.22
CA GLN A 174 -1.74 15.29 15.72
C GLN A 174 -1.36 15.36 14.24
N LEU A 175 -0.46 14.49 13.79
CA LEU A 175 -0.10 14.38 12.37
C LEU A 175 -1.32 13.98 11.54
N ALA A 176 -2.02 12.90 11.92
CA ALA A 176 -3.21 12.47 11.20
C ALA A 176 -4.31 13.54 11.16
N GLU A 177 -4.50 14.30 12.24
CA GLU A 177 -5.44 15.42 12.27
C GLU A 177 -5.07 16.51 11.27
N ARG A 178 -3.78 16.88 11.15
CA ARG A 178 -3.32 17.88 10.17
C ARG A 178 -3.53 17.39 8.74
N GLU A 179 -3.10 16.19 8.44
CA GLU A 179 -3.22 15.60 7.10
C GLU A 179 -4.69 15.47 6.66
N ASN A 180 -5.58 15.11 7.59
CA ASN A 180 -7.00 14.99 7.30
C ASN A 180 -7.67 16.34 7.00
N LYS A 181 -7.06 17.46 7.38
CA LYS A 181 -7.55 18.83 7.11
C LYS A 181 -7.14 19.38 5.74
N SER A 182 -6.37 18.66 4.94
CA SER A 182 -5.91 19.14 3.64
C SER A 182 -7.04 19.50 2.67
N ASP A 183 -8.16 18.78 2.73
CA ASP A 183 -9.37 19.09 1.93
C ASP A 183 -10.01 20.42 2.34
N LEU A 184 -9.98 20.79 3.63
CA LEU A 184 -10.46 22.08 4.12
C LEU A 184 -9.61 23.25 3.62
N ILE A 185 -8.29 23.07 3.55
CA ILE A 185 -7.38 24.09 3.00
C ILE A 185 -7.73 24.43 1.55
N ALA A 186 -8.22 23.42 0.82
CA ALA A 186 -8.68 23.58 -0.57
C ALA A 186 -10.13 24.06 -0.70
N GLY A 187 -10.81 24.39 0.41
CA GLY A 187 -12.20 24.88 0.40
C GLY A 187 -13.25 23.79 0.13
N ILE A 188 -12.94 22.52 0.39
CA ILE A 188 -13.90 21.42 0.23
C ILE A 188 -14.69 21.25 1.52
N ASP A 189 -16.03 21.31 1.41
CA ASP A 189 -16.92 21.04 2.53
C ASP A 189 -17.00 19.52 2.80
N LEU A 190 -16.59 19.11 4.01
CA LEU A 190 -16.63 17.72 4.46
C LEU A 190 -18.00 17.29 5.00
N ASN A 191 -18.94 18.24 5.20
CA ASN A 191 -20.25 17.95 5.80
C ASN A 191 -21.29 17.39 4.80
N ALA A 192 -20.97 17.34 3.52
CA ALA A 192 -21.87 16.91 2.45
C ALA A 192 -22.02 15.38 2.31
N GLU A 193 -21.74 14.59 3.37
CA GLU A 193 -21.62 13.14 3.23
C GLU A 193 -22.66 12.34 4.00
N SER A 194 -23.38 11.47 3.24
CA SER A 194 -24.25 10.45 3.79
C SER A 194 -23.47 9.37 4.56
N LYS A 195 -23.90 9.10 5.79
CA LYS A 195 -23.48 7.93 6.56
C LYS A 195 -24.14 6.70 5.94
N GLU A 196 -23.40 5.91 5.18
CA GLU A 196 -23.88 4.59 4.78
C GLU A 196 -23.59 3.55 5.85
N VAL A 197 -24.56 2.66 6.03
CA VAL A 197 -24.54 1.55 6.99
C VAL A 197 -23.38 0.62 6.71
N THR A 198 -22.57 0.40 7.74
CA THR A 198 -21.37 -0.44 7.67
C THR A 198 -21.78 -1.90 7.86
N ASP A 199 -21.63 -2.70 6.82
CA ASP A 199 -21.87 -4.15 6.87
C ASP A 199 -20.69 -4.86 7.53
N ILE A 200 -20.95 -5.90 8.32
CA ILE A 200 -19.93 -6.75 9.02
C ILE A 200 -18.87 -7.29 8.04
N LEU A 201 -19.25 -7.54 6.78
CA LEU A 201 -18.32 -7.97 5.73
C LEU A 201 -17.30 -6.86 5.36
N ILE A 202 -17.71 -5.59 5.42
CA ILE A 202 -16.82 -4.44 5.15
C ILE A 202 -15.77 -4.35 6.25
N ASP A 203 -16.16 -4.52 7.51
CA ASP A 203 -15.24 -4.53 8.65
C ASP A 203 -14.20 -5.65 8.56
N LEU A 204 -14.61 -6.83 8.14
CA LEU A 204 -13.70 -7.97 7.99
C LEU A 204 -12.66 -7.73 6.87
N VAL A 205 -13.11 -7.21 5.72
CA VAL A 205 -12.23 -6.85 4.60
C VAL A 205 -11.26 -5.74 5.03
N GLN A 206 -11.75 -4.75 5.75
CA GLN A 206 -10.93 -3.64 6.25
C GLN A 206 -9.85 -4.13 7.23
N ARG A 207 -10.20 -5.02 8.17
CA ARG A 207 -9.24 -5.61 9.11
C ARG A 207 -8.15 -6.42 8.39
N GLU A 208 -8.50 -7.21 7.39
CA GLU A 208 -7.52 -7.94 6.60
C GLU A 208 -6.61 -6.99 5.84
N THR A 209 -7.16 -5.93 5.25
CA THR A 209 -6.38 -4.89 4.54
C THR A 209 -5.43 -4.15 5.49
N MET A 210 -5.88 -3.85 6.73
CA MET A 210 -5.01 -3.25 7.77
C MET A 210 -3.88 -4.19 8.17
N ASN A 211 -4.15 -5.50 8.31
CA ASN A 211 -3.12 -6.51 8.59
C ASN A 211 -2.09 -6.58 7.46
N GLN A 212 -2.52 -6.61 6.20
CA GLN A 212 -1.64 -6.57 5.04
C GLN A 212 -0.80 -5.29 5.00
N SER A 213 -1.40 -4.15 5.34
CA SER A 213 -0.71 -2.86 5.46
C SER A 213 0.40 -2.91 6.51
N ALA A 214 0.14 -3.51 7.68
CA ALA A 214 1.13 -3.66 8.74
C ALA A 214 2.30 -4.59 8.34
N VAL A 215 2.00 -5.69 7.64
CA VAL A 215 3.04 -6.58 7.09
C VAL A 215 3.91 -5.85 6.08
N PHE A 216 3.28 -5.08 5.17
CA PHE A 216 4.01 -4.26 4.19
C PHE A 216 4.84 -3.17 4.86
N ALA A 217 4.29 -2.44 5.84
CA ALA A 217 5.01 -1.43 6.61
C ALA A 217 6.27 -2.02 7.26
N GLY A 218 6.17 -3.22 7.87
CA GLY A 218 7.31 -3.93 8.44
C GLY A 218 8.39 -4.25 7.41
N ALA A 219 8.01 -4.69 6.20
CA ALA A 219 8.96 -4.97 5.12
C ALA A 219 9.68 -3.68 4.64
N VAL A 220 8.94 -2.58 4.51
CA VAL A 220 9.50 -1.26 4.11
C VAL A 220 10.42 -0.72 5.19
N VAL A 221 10.02 -0.75 6.47
CA VAL A 221 10.84 -0.29 7.60
C VAL A 221 12.18 -1.03 7.66
N GLN A 222 12.17 -2.35 7.49
CA GLN A 222 13.41 -3.14 7.50
C GLN A 222 14.41 -2.67 6.45
N GLU A 223 13.95 -2.29 5.26
CA GLU A 223 14.85 -1.88 4.17
C GLU A 223 15.23 -0.39 4.26
N ILE A 224 14.31 0.46 4.72
CA ILE A 224 14.58 1.89 4.94
C ILE A 224 15.66 2.08 6.01
N THR A 225 15.56 1.39 7.13
CA THR A 225 16.50 1.49 8.27
C THR A 225 17.95 1.17 7.88
N LYS A 226 18.14 0.33 6.86
CA LYS A 226 19.49 -0.01 6.34
C LYS A 226 20.12 1.10 5.50
N LYS A 227 19.32 2.04 4.96
CA LYS A 227 19.78 2.98 3.91
C LYS A 227 19.70 4.44 4.31
N ILE A 228 18.74 4.80 5.15
CA ILE A 228 18.51 6.19 5.59
C ILE A 228 18.21 6.24 7.08
N LYS A 229 18.35 7.42 7.67
CA LYS A 229 17.96 7.65 9.06
C LYS A 229 16.47 7.44 9.24
N THR A 230 16.08 6.71 10.29
CA THR A 230 14.69 6.53 10.70
C THR A 230 14.44 7.13 12.06
N HIS A 231 13.19 7.43 12.35
CA HIS A 231 12.74 7.76 13.69
C HIS A 231 13.00 6.58 14.65
N ARG A 232 13.12 6.85 15.96
CA ARG A 232 13.34 5.82 16.98
C ARG A 232 12.25 4.73 16.98
N ARG A 233 11.01 5.11 16.68
CA ARG A 233 9.88 4.21 16.44
C ARG A 233 9.48 4.35 14.97
N PRO A 234 10.08 3.59 14.06
CA PRO A 234 9.92 3.81 12.61
C PRO A 234 8.59 3.31 12.05
N HIS A 235 7.80 2.57 12.82
CA HIS A 235 6.43 2.20 12.48
C HIS A 235 5.49 2.74 13.56
N LYS A 236 4.52 3.54 13.13
CA LYS A 236 3.45 4.13 13.94
C LYS A 236 2.10 3.90 13.25
N PHE A 237 1.00 4.24 13.91
CA PHE A 237 -0.35 4.13 13.35
C PHE A 237 -1.24 5.25 13.86
N ALA A 238 -2.20 5.68 13.02
CA ALA A 238 -3.24 6.67 13.34
C ALA A 238 -4.35 6.69 12.27
N GLY A 239 -5.38 7.53 12.48
CA GLY A 239 -6.59 7.62 11.67
C GLY A 239 -6.45 8.44 10.40
N PHE A 240 -5.51 8.14 9.51
CA PHE A 240 -5.30 8.86 8.26
C PHE A 240 -6.42 8.61 7.25
N ALA A 241 -7.12 9.66 6.82
CA ALA A 241 -8.21 9.58 5.85
C ALA A 241 -7.74 9.03 4.50
N VAL A 242 -6.54 9.38 4.05
CA VAL A 242 -5.97 8.92 2.78
C VAL A 242 -5.66 7.41 2.77
N LEU A 243 -5.57 6.76 3.93
CA LEU A 243 -5.32 5.31 4.05
C LEU A 243 -6.60 4.48 4.19
N LYS A 244 -7.79 5.11 4.14
CA LYS A 244 -9.11 4.43 4.28
C LYS A 244 -9.56 3.70 3.01
N ALA A 245 -8.63 3.13 2.24
CA ALA A 245 -8.99 2.17 1.18
C ALA A 245 -9.33 0.83 1.83
N LEU A 246 -10.59 0.39 1.71
CA LEU A 246 -11.08 -0.83 2.36
C LEU A 246 -10.43 -2.12 1.80
N ASP A 247 -9.93 -2.06 0.58
CA ASP A 247 -9.56 -3.20 -0.26
C ASP A 247 -8.11 -3.14 -0.80
N ILE A 248 -7.34 -2.10 -0.41
CA ILE A 248 -5.97 -1.89 -0.89
C ILE A 248 -5.04 -1.68 0.30
N PRO A 249 -4.06 -2.57 0.54
CA PRO A 249 -3.05 -2.35 1.56
C PRO A 249 -2.32 -1.02 1.33
N SER A 250 -2.24 -0.19 2.39
CA SER A 250 -1.84 1.20 2.27
C SER A 250 -0.93 1.63 3.41
N ILE A 251 0.09 2.44 3.09
CA ILE A 251 0.95 3.10 4.07
C ILE A 251 1.10 4.59 3.75
N LEU A 252 1.37 5.40 4.78
CA LEU A 252 1.89 6.75 4.65
C LEU A 252 3.35 6.75 5.13
N LEU A 253 4.21 7.28 4.28
CA LEU A 253 5.64 7.39 4.56
C LEU A 253 6.03 8.84 4.76
N GLU A 254 6.31 9.21 6.01
CA GLU A 254 7.10 10.41 6.32
C GLU A 254 8.55 10.13 5.97
N MET A 255 9.08 10.82 4.98
CA MET A 255 10.45 10.60 4.49
C MET A 255 11.52 11.23 5.39
N GLY A 256 11.12 12.12 6.24
CA GLY A 256 11.85 12.96 7.19
C GLY A 256 11.00 14.16 7.56
N TYR A 257 11.51 15.07 8.38
CA TYR A 257 10.75 16.23 8.87
C TYR A 257 11.36 17.54 8.38
N LEU A 258 10.56 18.39 7.72
CA LEU A 258 11.00 19.73 7.25
C LEU A 258 11.26 20.71 8.40
N SER A 259 10.81 20.41 9.62
CA SER A 259 11.18 21.12 10.85
C SER A 259 12.60 20.80 11.36
N ASN A 260 13.29 19.83 10.76
CA ASN A 260 14.67 19.49 11.07
C ASN A 260 15.58 19.89 9.90
N ILE A 261 16.59 20.70 10.16
CA ILE A 261 17.48 21.30 9.14
C ILE A 261 18.28 20.25 8.36
N GLU A 262 18.67 19.14 9.02
CA GLU A 262 19.41 18.06 8.37
C GLU A 262 18.49 17.25 7.46
N ASP A 263 17.27 16.92 7.91
CA ASP A 263 16.28 16.20 7.11
C ASP A 263 15.86 17.06 5.90
N GLU A 264 15.54 18.34 6.09
CA GLU A 264 15.21 19.26 5.00
C GLU A 264 16.33 19.31 3.95
N THR A 265 17.59 19.38 4.40
CA THR A 265 18.74 19.39 3.49
C THR A 265 18.87 18.07 2.72
N LEU A 266 18.72 16.93 3.41
CA LEU A 266 18.81 15.59 2.79
C LEU A 266 17.68 15.33 1.79
N LEU A 267 16.44 15.66 2.16
CA LEU A 267 15.24 15.48 1.33
C LEU A 267 15.35 16.17 -0.04
N ASN A 268 16.09 17.28 -0.11
CA ASN A 268 16.36 18.01 -1.36
C ASN A 268 17.43 17.35 -2.24
N THR A 269 18.09 16.25 -1.81
CA THR A 269 19.19 15.66 -2.56
C THR A 269 18.75 14.45 -3.40
N ASN A 270 19.27 14.35 -4.63
CA ASN A 270 19.08 13.18 -5.48
C ASN A 270 19.63 11.89 -4.84
N ALA A 271 20.70 12.01 -4.05
CA ALA A 271 21.32 10.87 -3.36
C ALA A 271 20.36 10.25 -2.34
N PHE A 272 19.67 11.08 -1.54
CA PHE A 272 18.66 10.62 -0.59
C PHE A 272 17.49 9.96 -1.31
N GLN A 273 16.96 10.61 -2.34
CA GLN A 273 15.82 10.09 -3.11
C GLN A 273 16.13 8.74 -3.76
N LYS A 274 17.37 8.57 -4.26
CA LYS A 274 17.84 7.28 -4.81
C LYS A 274 17.90 6.20 -3.72
N LYS A 275 18.47 6.51 -2.55
CA LYS A 275 18.53 5.57 -1.41
C LYS A 275 17.14 5.16 -0.95
N LEU A 276 16.24 6.13 -0.81
CA LEU A 276 14.83 5.89 -0.44
C LEU A 276 14.12 5.02 -1.47
N GLY A 277 14.26 5.35 -2.76
CA GLY A 277 13.64 4.57 -3.85
C GLY A 277 14.12 3.13 -3.90
N LEU A 278 15.42 2.89 -3.66
CA LEU A 278 15.98 1.53 -3.56
C LEU A 278 15.46 0.80 -2.32
N ALA A 279 15.32 1.48 -1.19
CA ALA A 279 14.75 0.89 0.03
C ALA A 279 13.29 0.47 -0.18
N ILE A 280 12.48 1.33 -0.82
CA ILE A 280 11.08 1.01 -1.15
C ILE A 280 11.03 -0.16 -2.14
N LEU A 281 11.88 -0.20 -3.16
CA LEU A 281 11.97 -1.31 -4.11
C LEU A 281 12.23 -2.64 -3.37
N GLN A 282 13.20 -2.65 -2.46
CA GLN A 282 13.55 -3.84 -1.68
C GLN A 282 12.45 -4.25 -0.70
N GLY A 283 11.75 -3.27 -0.09
CA GLY A 283 10.59 -3.51 0.75
C GLY A 283 9.42 -4.14 -0.01
N LEU A 284 9.16 -3.66 -1.23
CA LEU A 284 8.14 -4.23 -2.13
C LEU A 284 8.51 -5.65 -2.56
N ASP A 285 9.78 -5.89 -2.93
CA ASP A 285 10.24 -7.23 -3.32
C ASP A 285 10.12 -8.20 -2.15
N ARG A 286 10.47 -7.78 -0.94
CA ARG A 286 10.30 -8.57 0.28
C ARG A 286 8.83 -8.91 0.57
N TYR A 287 7.93 -7.98 0.31
CA TYR A 287 6.50 -8.17 0.54
C TYR A 287 5.88 -9.11 -0.50
N PHE A 288 6.09 -8.86 -1.80
CA PHE A 288 5.44 -9.61 -2.87
C PHE A 288 6.12 -10.91 -3.25
N PHE A 289 7.47 -10.97 -3.12
CA PHE A 289 8.28 -12.07 -3.64
C PHE A 289 9.12 -12.70 -2.53
N LYS A 290 8.50 -12.96 -1.39
CA LYS A 290 9.13 -13.56 -0.21
C LYS A 290 9.93 -14.81 -0.58
N GLY A 291 11.23 -14.83 -0.26
CA GLY A 291 12.14 -15.95 -0.56
C GLY A 291 12.83 -15.88 -1.93
N GLN A 292 12.55 -14.85 -2.76
CA GLN A 292 13.29 -14.60 -4.00
C GLN A 292 14.42 -13.59 -3.77
N THR A 293 15.54 -13.79 -4.47
CA THR A 293 16.70 -12.88 -4.43
C THR A 293 16.79 -12.09 -5.73
N PHE A 294 16.92 -10.77 -5.63
CA PHE A 294 17.07 -9.87 -6.76
C PHE A 294 18.42 -9.13 -6.69
N LYS A 295 18.99 -8.82 -7.86
CA LYS A 295 20.13 -7.89 -7.99
C LYS A 295 19.56 -6.46 -8.13
N TYR A 296 20.19 -5.49 -7.43
CA TYR A 296 19.71 -4.10 -7.35
C TYR A 296 20.74 -3.10 -7.92
#